data_0e0a9320480b150ceec7b1a1971e76a0
#
_entry.id   0e0a9320480b150ceec7b1a1971e76a0
#
_cell.length_a   1.000
_cell.length_b   1.000
_cell.length_c   1.000
_cell.angle_alpha   90.00
_cell.angle_beta   90.00
_cell.angle_gamma   90.00
#
_symmetry.space_group_name_H-M   'P 1'
#
loop_
_entity.id
_entity.type
_entity.pdbx_description
1 polymer ?
#
loop_
_entity_poly.entity_id
_entity_poly.type
_entity_poly.pdbx_seq_one_letter_code
_entity_poly.pdbx_strand_id
1 'polypeptide(L)'
;MAFTIAAPVTFEEEIKKSRFQAIAAPVENEQQVKEFLELNKDISTTHQCWAWKIGHNVRFNDDGEPSGTAGRPILATIEGNDLTNIIVMVNRWYGGIKLGTGGLVRAYGGCAGQSLLLAERIELIEKKTIHSVSYTHLTLPTKLL
;
A
#
# COMPACT_ATOMS: atom_id res chain seq x y z
N MET A 1 -12.47 15.25 -1.25
CA MET A 1 -12.84 14.07 -0.47
C MET A 1 -11.69 13.09 -0.45
N ALA A 2 -11.46 12.45 0.68
CA ALA A 2 -10.39 11.49 0.81
C ALA A 2 -10.98 10.11 1.06
N PHE A 3 -10.33 9.08 0.48
CA PHE A 3 -10.77 7.70 0.63
C PHE A 3 -9.60 6.85 1.09
N THR A 4 -9.91 5.78 1.82
CA THR A 4 -8.95 4.74 2.15
C THR A 4 -9.62 3.39 1.89
N ILE A 5 -8.99 2.30 2.31
CA ILE A 5 -9.60 0.97 2.17
C ILE A 5 -10.05 0.48 3.52
N ALA A 6 -11.09 -0.37 3.53
CA ALA A 6 -11.71 -0.81 4.77
C ALA A 6 -10.89 -1.85 5.50
N ALA A 7 -10.16 -2.70 4.77
CA ALA A 7 -9.43 -3.82 5.35
C ALA A 7 -8.28 -4.22 4.43
N PRO A 8 -7.29 -4.96 4.94
CA PRO A 8 -6.19 -5.42 4.09
C PRO A 8 -6.67 -6.33 2.96
N VAL A 9 -6.00 -6.22 1.82
CA VAL A 9 -6.26 -7.06 0.66
C VAL A 9 -4.94 -7.55 0.09
N THR A 10 -4.98 -8.67 -0.64
CA THR A 10 -3.81 -9.27 -1.25
C THR A 10 -4.14 -9.68 -2.67
N PHE A 11 -3.20 -9.49 -3.58
CA PHE A 11 -3.33 -9.91 -4.97
C PHE A 11 -1.99 -10.46 -5.46
N GLU A 12 -2.03 -11.58 -6.18
CA GLU A 12 -0.82 -12.21 -6.71
C GLU A 12 -0.95 -12.42 -8.21
N GLU A 13 0.19 -12.29 -8.92
CA GLU A 13 0.25 -12.63 -10.32
C GLU A 13 1.69 -12.98 -10.70
N GLU A 14 1.83 -13.70 -11.80
CA GLU A 14 3.13 -14.05 -12.34
C GLU A 14 3.34 -13.26 -13.63
N ILE A 15 4.51 -12.63 -13.77
CA ILE A 15 4.89 -11.88 -14.96
C ILE A 15 6.30 -12.30 -15.32
N LYS A 16 6.48 -12.88 -16.52
CA LYS A 16 7.78 -13.34 -17.03
C LYS A 16 8.51 -14.17 -15.96
N LYS A 17 7.80 -15.11 -15.36
CA LYS A 17 8.29 -16.05 -14.36
C LYS A 17 8.64 -15.42 -13.03
N SER A 18 8.56 -14.11 -12.86
CA SER A 18 8.62 -13.47 -11.55
C SER A 18 7.24 -13.52 -10.93
N ARG A 19 7.19 -13.83 -9.63
CA ARG A 19 5.96 -13.80 -8.88
C ARG A 19 5.86 -12.47 -8.16
N PHE A 20 4.70 -11.82 -8.26
CA PHE A 20 4.44 -10.55 -7.60
C PHE A 20 3.25 -10.72 -6.68
N GLN A 21 3.37 -10.20 -5.47
CA GLN A 21 2.28 -10.24 -4.49
C GLN A 21 2.12 -8.85 -3.90
N ALA A 22 0.95 -8.25 -4.11
CA ALA A 22 0.64 -6.95 -3.55
C ALA A 22 -0.17 -7.15 -2.27
N ILE A 23 0.19 -6.44 -1.22
CA ILE A 23 -0.54 -6.40 0.05
C ILE A 23 -0.83 -4.95 0.35
N ALA A 24 -2.10 -4.58 0.42
CA ALA A 24 -2.52 -3.22 0.74
C ALA A 24 -3.23 -3.24 2.07
N ALA A 25 -2.98 -2.24 2.91
CA ALA A 25 -3.58 -2.16 4.23
C ALA A 25 -3.81 -0.71 4.62
N PRO A 26 -4.90 -0.42 5.36
CA PRO A 26 -5.09 0.94 5.89
C PRO A 26 -4.12 1.19 7.04
N VAL A 27 -3.55 2.39 7.06
CA VAL A 27 -2.67 2.82 8.15
C VAL A 27 -3.02 4.27 8.48
N GLU A 28 -2.87 4.65 9.75
CA GLU A 28 -3.24 5.99 10.20
C GLU A 28 -2.04 6.84 10.59
N ASN A 29 -0.90 6.21 10.85
CA ASN A 29 0.30 6.91 11.29
C ASN A 29 1.53 6.09 10.97
N GLU A 30 2.72 6.69 11.18
CA GLU A 30 3.96 6.02 10.83
C GLU A 30 4.26 4.82 11.74
N GLN A 31 3.74 4.82 12.95
CA GLN A 31 3.92 3.66 13.83
C GLN A 31 3.23 2.43 13.23
N GLN A 32 2.02 2.61 12.70
CA GLN A 32 1.32 1.50 12.03
C GLN A 32 2.03 1.07 10.76
N VAL A 33 2.68 2.00 10.06
CA VAL A 33 3.52 1.64 8.90
C VAL A 33 4.64 0.71 9.34
N LYS A 34 5.34 1.06 10.42
CA LYS A 34 6.43 0.22 10.93
C LYS A 34 5.94 -1.16 11.32
N GLU A 35 4.79 -1.22 11.98
CA GLU A 35 4.20 -2.49 12.39
C GLU A 35 3.85 -3.35 11.18
N PHE A 36 3.28 -2.73 10.13
CA PHE A 36 2.95 -3.43 8.91
C PHE A 36 4.20 -4.00 8.24
N LEU A 37 5.27 -3.19 8.15
CA LEU A 37 6.50 -3.63 7.50
C LEU A 37 7.16 -4.77 8.27
N GLU A 38 7.14 -4.72 9.60
CA GLU A 38 7.68 -5.81 10.42
C GLU A 38 6.85 -7.08 10.27
N LEU A 39 5.53 -6.95 10.32
CA LEU A 39 4.64 -8.09 10.23
C LEU A 39 4.75 -8.81 8.88
N ASN A 40 4.99 -8.05 7.82
CA ASN A 40 5.03 -8.61 6.46
C ASN A 40 6.44 -8.84 5.94
N LYS A 41 7.45 -8.69 6.80
CA LYS A 41 8.82 -8.94 6.39
C LYS A 41 9.00 -10.40 6.00
N ASP A 42 9.58 -10.64 4.82
CA ASP A 42 9.72 -11.99 4.28
C ASP A 42 11.07 -12.09 3.59
N ILE A 43 12.00 -12.80 4.23
CA ILE A 43 13.36 -12.93 3.72
C ILE A 43 13.45 -13.81 2.47
N SER A 44 12.38 -14.52 2.12
CA SER A 44 12.37 -15.32 0.89
C SER A 44 12.20 -14.46 -0.36
N THR A 45 11.73 -13.22 -0.21
CA THR A 45 11.52 -12.34 -1.36
C THR A 45 12.84 -11.83 -1.93
N THR A 46 12.84 -11.56 -3.23
CA THR A 46 13.98 -10.88 -3.84
C THR A 46 13.91 -9.37 -3.53
N HIS A 47 12.72 -8.79 -3.60
CA HIS A 47 12.50 -7.38 -3.29
C HIS A 47 11.15 -7.22 -2.59
N GLN A 48 11.11 -6.34 -1.57
CA GLN A 48 9.86 -5.95 -0.91
C GLN A 48 9.73 -4.45 -1.04
N CYS A 49 9.11 -4.01 -2.13
CA CYS A 49 8.97 -2.60 -2.45
C CYS A 49 7.65 -2.11 -1.90
N TRP A 50 7.61 -0.85 -1.49
CA TRP A 50 6.38 -0.33 -0.88
C TRP A 50 6.27 1.17 -1.06
N ALA A 51 5.06 1.66 -0.85
CA ALA A 51 4.76 3.08 -0.78
C ALA A 51 3.60 3.29 0.17
N TRP A 52 3.60 4.44 0.84
CA TRP A 52 2.47 4.79 1.68
C TRP A 52 2.18 6.28 1.55
N LYS A 53 0.94 6.62 1.86
CA LYS A 53 0.48 8.00 1.89
C LYS A 53 -0.42 8.17 3.09
N ILE A 54 -0.12 9.15 3.92
CA ILE A 54 -0.92 9.52 5.09
C ILE A 54 -1.08 11.02 5.05
N GLY A 55 -2.30 11.48 4.73
CA GLY A 55 -2.53 12.90 4.49
C GLY A 55 -1.70 13.38 3.33
N HIS A 56 -0.81 14.35 3.59
CA HIS A 56 0.09 14.86 2.56
C HIS A 56 1.47 14.25 2.62
N ASN A 57 1.73 13.36 3.58
CA ASN A 57 3.03 12.72 3.73
C ASN A 57 3.08 11.47 2.90
N VAL A 58 4.15 11.32 2.12
CA VAL A 58 4.33 10.14 1.27
C VAL A 58 5.76 9.63 1.43
N ARG A 59 5.92 8.34 1.24
CA ARG A 59 7.23 7.71 1.22
C ARG A 59 7.15 6.44 0.38
N PHE A 60 8.28 6.09 -0.24
CA PHE A 60 8.35 4.85 -1.03
C PHE A 60 9.75 4.28 -0.95
N ASN A 61 9.87 3.00 -1.33
CA ASN A 61 11.14 2.29 -1.26
C ASN A 61 11.19 1.28 -2.42
N ASP A 62 12.28 1.32 -3.17
CA ASP A 62 12.49 0.41 -4.30
C ASP A 62 13.14 -0.91 -3.88
N ASP A 63 13.64 -1.01 -2.66
CA ASP A 63 14.24 -2.21 -2.07
C ASP A 63 15.15 -2.98 -3.05
N GLY A 64 16.11 -2.27 -3.64
CA GLY A 64 17.10 -2.89 -4.52
C GLY A 64 16.71 -2.98 -5.98
N GLU A 65 15.47 -2.67 -6.35
CA GLU A 65 15.11 -2.53 -7.75
C GLU A 65 15.74 -1.23 -8.29
N PRO A 66 15.90 -1.09 -9.60
CA PRO A 66 16.44 0.17 -10.14
C PRO A 66 15.61 1.37 -9.69
N SER A 67 16.30 2.47 -9.45
CA SER A 67 15.67 3.67 -8.89
C SER A 67 14.46 4.09 -9.72
N GLY A 68 13.33 4.31 -9.03
CA GLY A 68 12.10 4.80 -9.64
C GLY A 68 11.26 3.76 -10.34
N THR A 69 11.62 2.46 -10.26
CA THR A 69 10.90 1.42 -11.02
C THR A 69 9.90 0.62 -10.20
N ALA A 70 9.89 0.78 -8.88
CA ALA A 70 9.04 -0.02 -8.01
C ALA A 70 8.23 0.83 -7.03
N GLY A 71 8.88 1.46 -6.08
CA GLY A 71 8.16 2.22 -5.06
C GLY A 71 7.39 3.41 -5.63
N ARG A 72 7.98 4.13 -6.59
CA ARG A 72 7.31 5.27 -7.19
C ARG A 72 6.06 4.87 -8.00
N PRO A 73 6.08 3.81 -8.81
CA PRO A 73 4.86 3.34 -9.47
C PRO A 73 3.77 2.91 -8.50
N ILE A 74 4.15 2.31 -7.35
CA ILE A 74 3.18 1.95 -6.32
C ILE A 74 2.53 3.22 -5.78
N LEU A 75 3.34 4.24 -5.46
CA LEU A 75 2.81 5.51 -4.96
C LEU A 75 1.91 6.18 -5.98
N ALA A 76 2.32 6.18 -7.25
CA ALA A 76 1.51 6.77 -8.32
C ALA A 76 0.14 6.08 -8.41
N THR A 77 0.09 4.77 -8.19
CA THR A 77 -1.17 4.03 -8.20
C THR A 77 -2.06 4.44 -7.03
N ILE A 78 -1.47 4.60 -5.84
CA ILE A 78 -2.22 5.08 -4.68
C ILE A 78 -2.83 6.44 -4.98
N GLU A 79 -2.01 7.37 -5.49
CA GLU A 79 -2.47 8.73 -5.75
C GLU A 79 -3.47 8.78 -6.90
N GLY A 80 -3.26 7.96 -7.94
CA GLY A 80 -4.17 7.90 -9.06
C GLY A 80 -5.55 7.37 -8.70
N ASN A 81 -5.66 6.64 -7.59
CA ASN A 81 -6.94 6.14 -7.08
C ASN A 81 -7.53 7.03 -5.99
N ASP A 82 -6.95 8.20 -5.75
CA ASP A 82 -7.40 9.17 -4.75
C ASP A 82 -7.48 8.56 -3.34
N LEU A 83 -6.51 7.70 -3.01
CA LEU A 83 -6.46 7.05 -1.71
C LEU A 83 -5.43 7.72 -0.82
N THR A 84 -5.70 7.70 0.48
CA THR A 84 -4.78 8.14 1.51
C THR A 84 -4.92 7.22 2.72
N ASN A 85 -4.04 7.37 3.71
CA ASN A 85 -4.03 6.53 4.91
C ASN A 85 -3.94 5.06 4.54
N ILE A 86 -2.98 4.76 3.68
CA ILE A 86 -2.81 3.42 3.12
C ILE A 86 -1.33 3.14 2.87
N ILE A 87 -0.95 1.88 3.04
CA ILE A 87 0.33 1.38 2.58
C ILE A 87 0.08 0.24 1.59
N VAL A 88 0.88 0.19 0.54
CA VAL A 88 0.87 -0.92 -0.42
C VAL A 88 2.29 -1.44 -0.54
N MET A 89 2.45 -2.75 -0.30
CA MET A 89 3.72 -3.44 -0.46
C MET A 89 3.58 -4.42 -1.62
N VAL A 90 4.58 -4.47 -2.50
CA VAL A 90 4.61 -5.46 -3.57
C VAL A 90 5.87 -6.28 -3.40
N ASN A 91 5.69 -7.55 -3.11
CA ASN A 91 6.76 -8.53 -2.99
C ASN A 91 7.05 -9.13 -4.34
N ARG A 92 8.33 -9.32 -4.65
CA ARG A 92 8.73 -9.96 -5.91
C ARG A 92 9.68 -11.11 -5.63
N TRP A 93 9.42 -12.23 -6.26
CA TRP A 93 10.33 -13.37 -6.30
C TRP A 93 10.81 -13.49 -7.75
N TYR A 94 12.10 -13.20 -7.97
CA TYR A 94 12.67 -13.17 -9.31
C TYR A 94 12.66 -14.57 -9.92
N GLY A 95 12.22 -14.66 -11.18
CA GLY A 95 12.09 -15.94 -11.88
C GLY A 95 13.13 -16.18 -12.96
N GLY A 96 14.19 -15.36 -13.03
CA GLY A 96 15.27 -15.55 -13.96
C GLY A 96 15.15 -14.78 -15.28
N ILE A 97 14.03 -14.09 -15.51
CA ILE A 97 13.82 -13.30 -16.71
C ILE A 97 13.71 -11.84 -16.33
N LYS A 98 14.56 -11.00 -16.92
CA LYS A 98 14.53 -9.56 -16.65
C LYS A 98 13.33 -8.92 -17.32
N LEU A 99 12.67 -8.04 -16.58
CA LEU A 99 11.52 -7.31 -17.10
C LEU A 99 11.92 -6.01 -17.80
N GLY A 100 13.09 -5.47 -17.47
CA GLY A 100 13.49 -4.14 -17.91
C GLY A 100 12.80 -3.05 -17.09
N THR A 101 13.29 -1.82 -17.19
CA THR A 101 12.76 -0.72 -16.35
C THR A 101 11.29 -0.45 -16.63
N GLY A 102 10.90 -0.40 -17.91
CA GLY A 102 9.49 -0.19 -18.27
C GLY A 102 8.61 -1.32 -17.81
N GLY A 103 9.09 -2.57 -17.91
CA GLY A 103 8.36 -3.73 -17.44
C GLY A 103 8.18 -3.73 -15.93
N LEU A 104 9.21 -3.30 -15.18
CA LEU A 104 9.13 -3.21 -13.74
C LEU A 104 8.10 -2.17 -13.32
N VAL A 105 8.13 -0.99 -13.93
CA VAL A 105 7.15 0.07 -13.63
C VAL A 105 5.72 -0.47 -13.80
N ARG A 106 5.47 -1.13 -14.91
CA ARG A 106 4.14 -1.67 -15.19
C ARG A 106 3.77 -2.80 -14.23
N ALA A 107 4.72 -3.65 -13.89
CA ALA A 107 4.45 -4.80 -13.01
C ALA A 107 4.12 -4.33 -11.59
N TYR A 108 4.94 -3.44 -11.03
CA TYR A 108 4.71 -2.95 -9.67
C TYR A 108 3.44 -2.10 -9.58
N GLY A 109 3.27 -1.17 -10.51
CA GLY A 109 2.07 -0.34 -10.52
C GLY A 109 0.81 -1.15 -10.81
N GLY A 110 0.90 -2.07 -11.76
CA GLY A 110 -0.25 -2.91 -12.13
C GLY A 110 -0.67 -3.85 -11.03
N CYS A 111 0.29 -4.50 -10.37
CA CYS A 111 -0.01 -5.41 -9.27
C CYS A 111 -0.65 -4.64 -8.10
N ALA A 112 -0.07 -3.48 -7.76
CA ALA A 112 -0.66 -2.61 -6.73
C ALA A 112 -2.09 -2.22 -7.11
N GLY A 113 -2.30 -1.80 -8.36
CA GLY A 113 -3.62 -1.38 -8.81
C GLY A 113 -4.65 -2.49 -8.74
N GLN A 114 -4.27 -3.71 -9.13
CA GLN A 114 -5.18 -4.83 -9.05
C GLN A 114 -5.58 -5.15 -7.62
N SER A 115 -4.64 -5.04 -6.67
CA SER A 115 -4.98 -5.27 -5.26
C SER A 115 -5.99 -4.24 -4.78
N LEU A 116 -5.85 -2.98 -5.20
CA LEU A 116 -6.77 -1.93 -4.77
C LEU A 116 -8.17 -2.11 -5.33
N LEU A 117 -8.31 -2.77 -6.49
CA LEU A 117 -9.63 -3.08 -7.02
C LEU A 117 -10.38 -4.11 -6.17
N LEU A 118 -9.66 -4.91 -5.40
CA LEU A 118 -10.27 -5.90 -4.52
C LEU A 118 -10.73 -5.30 -3.21
N ALA A 119 -10.28 -4.09 -2.89
CA ALA A 119 -10.54 -3.48 -1.60
C ALA A 119 -11.84 -2.69 -1.63
N GLU A 120 -12.54 -2.70 -0.49
CA GLU A 120 -13.69 -1.83 -0.31
C GLU A 120 -13.17 -0.45 0.05
N ARG A 121 -13.59 0.56 -0.73
CA ARG A 121 -13.21 1.95 -0.46
C ARG A 121 -14.16 2.54 0.55
N ILE A 122 -13.59 3.28 1.50
CA ILE A 122 -14.40 4.02 2.46
C ILE A 122 -13.96 5.46 2.46
N GLU A 123 -14.92 6.34 2.66
CA GLU A 123 -14.65 7.77 2.70
C GLU A 123 -14.12 8.15 4.07
N LEU A 124 -13.03 8.92 4.10
CA LEU A 124 -12.50 9.47 5.33
C LEU A 124 -13.23 10.78 5.60
N ILE A 125 -13.95 10.83 6.71
CA ILE A 125 -14.65 12.04 7.12
C ILE A 125 -13.67 12.88 7.91
N GLU A 126 -13.39 14.07 7.42
CA GLU A 126 -12.50 14.98 8.09
C GLU A 126 -13.19 15.54 9.32
N LYS A 127 -12.63 15.30 10.50
CA LYS A 127 -13.17 15.81 11.75
C LYS A 127 -12.61 17.17 12.02
N LYS A 128 -13.50 18.10 12.12
CA LYS A 128 -13.07 19.42 12.57
C LYS A 128 -13.00 19.39 14.07
N THR A 129 -12.82 19.31 14.67
CA THR A 129 -12.91 19.11 15.88
C THR A 129 -13.31 19.55 16.73
N ILE A 130 -13.77 19.57 17.02
CA ILE A 130 -14.13 19.54 17.55
C ILE A 130 -14.26 18.99 18.45
N HIS A 131 -14.32 19.00 18.62
CA HIS A 131 -14.54 18.44 19.15
C HIS A 131 -14.66 17.68 19.76
N SER A 132 -14.80 17.72 20.00
CA SER A 132 -14.98 16.86 20.25
C SER A 132 -15.25 16.08 20.75
N VAL A 133 -15.63 15.89 21.02
CA VAL A 133 -15.96 15.00 21.15
C VAL A 133 -16.04 14.02 21.61
N SER A 134 -16.35 13.88 21.88
CA SER A 134 -16.36 12.89 21.87
C SER A 134 -16.63 11.92 22.03
N TYR A 135 -16.69 11.65 22.14
CA TYR A 135 -16.72 10.70 21.74
C TYR A 135 -16.52 9.75 21.89
N THR A 136 -16.66 9.62 22.23
CA THR A 136 -16.18 8.89 21.89
C THR A 136 -16.25 8.00 21.88
N HIS A 137 -16.33 7.79 22.21
CA HIS A 137 -16.00 7.04 21.81
C HIS A 137 -16.18 6.21 21.44
N LEU A 138 -16.49 6.11 21.70
CA LEU A 138 -16.37 5.55 21.03
C LEU A 138 -16.31 4.93 20.68
N THR A 139 -16.43 4.88 20.89
CA THR A 139 -16.07 4.39 20.22
C THR A 139 -16.04 3.71 19.85
N LEU A 140 -16.09 3.60 20.14
CA LEU A 140 -15.71 3.05 19.52
C LEU A 140 -15.70 2.47 19.18
N PRO A 141 -15.91 2.51 19.38
CA PRO A 141 -15.53 1.94 18.76
C PRO A 141 -15.23 1.41 18.48
N THR A 142 -15.11 1.36 18.65
CA THR A 142 -14.49 1.02 18.08
C THR A 142 -14.25 0.41 17.83
N LYS A 143 -14.26 0.42 18.24
CA LYS A 143 -13.86 -0.10 17.86
C LYS A 143 -13.75 -0.78 17.62
N LEU A 144 -13.85 -0.97 17.88
CA LEU A 144 -13.56 -1.48 17.40
C LEU A 144 -13.40 -2.06 17.12
N LEU A 145 -13.45 -2.06 17.51
CA LEU A 145 -13.22 -2.54 16.98
C LEU A 145 -12.97 -2.92 16.85
#